data_82264668cfd921a14896709b15748ea1
#
_entry.id   82264668cfd921a14896709b15748ea1
#
_cell.length_a   1.000
_cell.length_b   1.000
_cell.length_c   1.000
_cell.angle_alpha   90.00
_cell.angle_beta   90.00
_cell.angle_gamma   90.00
#
_symmetry.space_group_name_H-M   'P 1'
#
loop_
_entity.id
_entity.type
_entity.pdbx_description
1 polymer ?
#
loop_
_entity_poly.entity_id
_entity_poly.type
_entity_poly.pdbx_seq_one_letter_code
_entity_poly.pdbx_strand_id
1 'polypeptide(L)'
;MEVIYETDISAEELLAKGARDVLSFGPELLKDGKIAVNSSYEVARATNSNPRTAIGIIDELHYVFLVSDGRTSESAGLSVYELAEFLQSLGVKTAYNLDGGGSSTMYFNGQVINDPVGGGRGQSERSVSDIVYIGY
;
A
#
# COMPACT_ATOMS: atom_id res chain seq x y z
N MET A 1 -0.01 -8.78 -11.26
CA MET A 1 -0.77 -8.46 -10.03
C MET A 1 -2.24 -8.37 -10.39
N GLU A 2 -3.10 -8.99 -9.63
CA GLU A 2 -4.57 -8.98 -9.80
C GLU A 2 -5.17 -8.66 -8.42
N VAL A 3 -6.19 -7.82 -8.38
CA VAL A 3 -6.96 -7.55 -7.16
C VAL A 3 -8.27 -8.31 -7.24
N ILE A 4 -8.54 -9.14 -6.24
CA ILE A 4 -9.71 -10.02 -6.18
C ILE A 4 -10.38 -9.81 -4.82
N TYR A 5 -11.71 -9.75 -4.78
CA TYR A 5 -12.45 -9.72 -3.53
C TYR A 5 -12.48 -11.11 -2.90
N GLU A 6 -12.24 -11.20 -1.60
CA GLU A 6 -12.23 -12.46 -0.85
C GLU A 6 -13.54 -13.25 -0.92
N THR A 7 -14.65 -12.56 -1.19
CA THR A 7 -15.98 -13.16 -1.40
C THR A 7 -16.12 -13.89 -2.73
N ASP A 8 -15.24 -13.63 -3.68
CA ASP A 8 -15.38 -14.03 -5.08
C ASP A 8 -14.50 -15.23 -5.44
N ILE A 9 -13.65 -15.67 -4.52
CA ILE A 9 -12.69 -16.76 -4.79
C ILE A 9 -12.32 -17.52 -3.52
N SER A 10 -12.20 -18.83 -3.61
CA SER A 10 -11.68 -19.68 -2.54
C SER A 10 -10.14 -19.79 -2.58
N ALA A 11 -9.55 -20.27 -1.49
CA ALA A 11 -8.11 -20.52 -1.42
C ALA A 11 -7.66 -21.56 -2.46
N GLU A 12 -8.46 -22.60 -2.68
CA GLU A 12 -8.20 -23.65 -3.66
C GLU A 12 -8.19 -23.09 -5.09
N GLU A 13 -9.11 -22.18 -5.40
CA GLU A 13 -9.18 -21.53 -6.71
C GLU A 13 -8.00 -20.57 -6.92
N LEU A 14 -7.54 -19.85 -5.88
CA LEU A 14 -6.33 -19.03 -5.95
C LEU A 14 -5.11 -19.89 -6.26
N LEU A 15 -4.95 -21.02 -5.59
CA LEU A 15 -3.86 -21.96 -5.85
C LEU A 15 -3.94 -22.54 -7.28
N ALA A 16 -5.13 -22.88 -7.74
CA ALA A 16 -5.35 -23.38 -9.10
C ALA A 16 -5.03 -22.32 -10.18
N LYS A 17 -5.24 -21.03 -9.88
CA LYS A 17 -4.80 -19.90 -10.73
C LYS A 17 -3.28 -19.69 -10.71
N GLY A 18 -2.55 -20.38 -9.85
CA GLY A 18 -1.10 -20.27 -9.72
C GLY A 18 -0.65 -19.09 -8.85
N ALA A 19 -1.51 -18.58 -7.95
CA ALA A 19 -1.12 -17.58 -6.97
C ALA A 19 0.02 -18.12 -6.09
N ARG A 20 1.09 -17.35 -5.96
CA ARG A 20 2.25 -17.67 -5.11
C ARG A 20 2.22 -16.85 -3.83
N ASP A 21 1.92 -15.58 -3.97
CA ASP A 21 1.88 -14.61 -2.90
C ASP A 21 0.50 -13.95 -2.88
N VAL A 22 -0.07 -13.80 -1.70
CA VAL A 22 -1.36 -13.16 -1.49
C VAL A 22 -1.19 -12.10 -0.41
N LEU A 23 -1.52 -10.87 -0.76
CA LEU A 23 -1.52 -9.74 0.16
C LEU A 23 -2.96 -9.34 0.44
N SER A 24 -3.28 -9.04 1.69
CA SER A 24 -4.61 -8.61 2.11
C SER A 24 -4.52 -7.42 3.04
N PHE A 25 -5.20 -6.34 2.67
CA PHE A 25 -5.45 -5.18 3.51
C PHE A 25 -6.55 -4.29 2.89
N GLY A 26 -6.22 -3.61 1.79
CA GLY A 26 -7.14 -2.77 1.01
C GLY A 26 -7.23 -1.31 1.44
N PRO A 27 -7.97 -0.54 0.70
CA PRO A 27 -8.71 -0.92 -0.51
C PRO A 27 -7.86 -1.02 -1.79
N GLU A 28 -8.47 -1.48 -2.89
CA GLU A 28 -7.96 -1.26 -4.25
C GLU A 28 -7.90 0.25 -4.52
N LEU A 29 -6.73 0.74 -4.91
CA LEU A 29 -6.49 2.17 -5.17
C LEU A 29 -6.73 2.54 -6.62
N LEU A 30 -6.17 1.72 -7.53
CA LEU A 30 -6.28 1.92 -8.97
C LEU A 30 -6.67 0.62 -9.67
N LYS A 31 -7.57 0.73 -10.62
CA LYS A 31 -7.96 -0.31 -11.56
C LYS A 31 -7.90 0.23 -12.99
N ASP A 32 -7.12 -0.41 -13.85
CA ASP A 32 -6.93 -0.01 -15.24
C ASP A 32 -6.56 1.48 -15.40
N GLY A 33 -5.70 2.00 -14.50
CA GLY A 33 -5.25 3.38 -14.48
C GLY A 33 -6.29 4.38 -13.97
N LYS A 34 -7.43 3.92 -13.47
CA LYS A 34 -8.49 4.76 -12.91
C LYS A 34 -8.57 4.60 -11.40
N ILE A 35 -8.86 5.70 -10.71
CA ILE A 35 -9.07 5.68 -9.25
C ILE A 35 -10.28 4.80 -8.93
N ALA A 36 -10.05 3.76 -8.14
CA ALA A 36 -11.04 2.80 -7.68
C ALA A 36 -11.61 3.16 -6.30
N VAL A 37 -10.89 3.98 -5.55
CA VAL A 37 -11.31 4.45 -4.23
C VAL A 37 -12.44 5.46 -4.38
N ASN A 38 -13.49 5.24 -3.61
CA ASN A 38 -14.61 6.17 -3.54
C ASN A 38 -14.66 6.77 -2.14
N SER A 39 -14.82 8.07 -2.04
CA SER A 39 -14.94 8.79 -0.77
C SER A 39 -16.09 8.27 0.14
N SER A 40 -17.08 7.60 -0.43
CA SER A 40 -18.16 6.95 0.31
C SER A 40 -17.79 5.57 0.91
N TYR A 41 -16.70 4.95 0.45
CA TYR A 41 -16.16 3.69 1.00
C TYR A 41 -15.15 3.91 2.12
N GLU A 42 -14.73 5.15 2.31
CA GLU A 42 -13.71 5.44 3.30
C GLU A 42 -14.29 5.33 4.71
N VAL A 43 -13.94 4.24 5.38
CA VAL A 43 -14.03 4.19 6.83
C VAL A 43 -13.32 5.42 7.39
N ALA A 44 -13.85 6.07 8.40
CA ALA A 44 -13.37 7.35 8.95
C ALA A 44 -11.85 7.48 9.18
N ARG A 45 -11.11 6.37 9.21
CA ARG A 45 -9.65 6.33 9.31
C ARG A 45 -8.92 6.40 7.96
N ALA A 46 -9.59 6.10 6.87
CA ALA A 46 -9.00 6.12 5.52
C ALA A 46 -9.01 7.53 4.92
N THR A 47 -9.94 8.40 5.34
CA THR A 47 -10.01 9.80 4.96
C THR A 47 -8.93 10.66 5.60
N ASN A 48 -8.42 10.24 6.78
CA ASN A 48 -7.40 10.99 7.51
C ASN A 48 -6.02 10.77 6.87
N SER A 49 -5.24 11.85 6.84
CA SER A 49 -3.82 11.78 6.45
C SER A 49 -3.03 10.93 7.45
N ASN A 50 -2.32 9.96 6.92
CA ASN A 50 -1.51 9.00 7.68
C ASN A 50 -0.30 8.56 6.87
N PRO A 51 0.75 7.99 7.49
CA PRO A 51 1.73 7.21 6.76
C PRO A 51 1.03 6.09 6.00
N ARG A 52 1.41 5.86 4.74
CA ARG A 52 0.79 4.88 3.85
C ARG A 52 1.83 3.98 3.22
N THR A 53 1.38 2.77 2.90
CA THR A 53 2.14 1.79 2.12
C THR A 53 1.26 1.32 0.98
N ALA A 54 1.82 1.26 -0.22
CA ALA A 54 1.12 0.74 -1.39
C ALA A 54 2.04 -0.05 -2.30
N ILE A 55 1.45 -0.99 -3.01
CA ILE A 55 2.07 -1.70 -4.12
C ILE A 55 1.27 -1.42 -5.39
N GLY A 56 1.97 -1.23 -6.50
CA GLY A 56 1.34 -1.01 -7.79
C GLY A 56 2.13 -1.62 -8.94
N ILE A 57 1.49 -1.69 -10.11
CA ILE A 57 2.10 -2.13 -11.35
C ILE A 57 1.78 -1.13 -12.47
N ILE A 58 2.81 -0.71 -13.20
CA ILE A 58 2.69 0.15 -14.38
C ILE A 58 2.45 -0.71 -15.63
N ASP A 59 3.29 -1.71 -15.81
CA ASP A 59 3.18 -2.72 -16.87
C ASP A 59 3.86 -4.03 -16.45
N GLU A 60 4.07 -4.95 -17.36
CA GLU A 60 4.64 -6.26 -17.05
C GLU A 60 6.02 -6.12 -16.40
N LEU A 61 6.18 -6.72 -15.21
CA LEU A 61 7.40 -6.69 -14.38
C LEU A 61 7.86 -5.29 -13.92
N HIS A 62 7.06 -4.26 -14.12
CA HIS A 62 7.35 -2.91 -13.68
C HIS A 62 6.49 -2.53 -12.46
N TYR A 63 7.03 -2.79 -11.27
CA TYR A 63 6.35 -2.57 -9.99
C TYR A 63 6.71 -1.23 -9.38
N VAL A 64 5.78 -0.69 -8.60
CA VAL A 64 5.98 0.46 -7.74
C VAL A 64 5.73 0.04 -6.30
N PHE A 65 6.73 0.22 -5.44
CA PHE A 65 6.57 0.18 -3.99
C PHE A 65 6.59 1.60 -3.47
N LEU A 66 5.59 1.96 -2.71
CA LEU A 66 5.44 3.31 -2.20
C LEU A 66 5.21 3.29 -0.69
N VAL A 67 5.97 4.12 0.01
CA VAL A 67 5.63 4.54 1.37
C VAL A 67 5.53 6.06 1.41
N SER A 68 4.60 6.58 2.19
CA SER A 68 4.57 8.00 2.56
C SER A 68 4.77 8.15 4.05
N ASP A 69 5.61 9.10 4.43
CA ASP A 69 5.69 9.54 5.82
C ASP A 69 4.41 10.28 6.23
N GLY A 70 4.21 10.40 7.53
CA GLY A 70 3.07 11.13 8.07
C GLY A 70 3.13 11.20 9.59
N ARG A 71 2.16 11.90 10.18
CA ARG A 71 2.08 12.13 11.63
C ARG A 71 3.28 12.87 12.22
N THR A 72 4.01 13.61 11.39
CA THR A 72 5.13 14.46 11.80
C THR A 72 4.79 15.93 11.60
N SER A 73 5.65 16.83 12.09
CA SER A 73 5.52 18.27 11.80
C SER A 73 5.81 18.62 10.34
N GLU A 74 6.51 17.76 9.62
CA GLU A 74 6.93 17.96 8.23
C GLU A 74 5.96 17.32 7.24
N SER A 75 5.31 16.22 7.63
CA SER A 75 4.35 15.51 6.81
C SER A 75 3.14 15.06 7.62
N ALA A 76 1.95 15.46 7.20
CA ALA A 76 0.71 14.91 7.74
C ALA A 76 0.46 13.46 7.27
N GLY A 77 1.05 13.10 6.14
CA GLY A 77 0.77 11.86 5.41
C GLY A 77 -0.27 12.08 4.31
N LEU A 78 -0.82 10.99 3.81
CA LEU A 78 -1.81 10.98 2.74
C LEU A 78 -3.11 10.31 3.19
N SER A 79 -4.25 10.81 2.72
CA SER A 79 -5.48 10.04 2.66
C SER A 79 -5.34 8.92 1.62
N VAL A 80 -6.23 7.95 1.65
CA VAL A 80 -6.22 6.86 0.66
C VAL A 80 -6.51 7.40 -0.75
N TYR A 81 -7.32 8.43 -0.85
CA TYR A 81 -7.63 9.07 -2.14
C TYR A 81 -6.42 9.82 -2.71
N GLU A 82 -5.74 10.64 -1.91
CA GLU A 82 -4.51 11.33 -2.33
C GLU A 82 -3.40 10.35 -2.73
N LEU A 83 -3.30 9.20 -2.02
CA LEU A 83 -2.39 8.12 -2.40
C LEU A 83 -2.73 7.55 -3.78
N ALA A 84 -4.02 7.34 -4.07
CA ALA A 84 -4.46 6.87 -5.38
C ALA A 84 -4.19 7.90 -6.49
N GLU A 85 -4.43 9.20 -6.25
CA GLU A 85 -4.11 10.27 -7.20
C GLU A 85 -2.61 10.32 -7.50
N PHE A 86 -1.79 10.20 -6.47
CA PHE A 86 -0.33 10.20 -6.64
C PHE A 86 0.13 9.01 -7.48
N LEU A 87 -0.33 7.79 -7.18
CA LEU A 87 -0.01 6.60 -7.96
C LEU A 87 -0.51 6.69 -9.41
N GLN A 88 -1.69 7.28 -9.63
CA GLN A 88 -2.21 7.54 -10.96
C GLN A 88 -1.29 8.49 -11.74
N SER A 89 -0.77 9.54 -11.11
CA SER A 89 0.15 10.49 -11.73
C SER A 89 1.47 9.85 -12.19
N LEU A 90 1.87 8.74 -11.56
CA LEU A 90 3.04 7.93 -11.94
C LEU A 90 2.75 6.94 -13.09
N GLY A 91 1.52 6.89 -13.60
CA GLY A 91 1.12 5.96 -14.65
C GLY A 91 0.84 4.54 -14.18
N VAL A 92 0.64 4.34 -12.88
CA VAL A 92 0.29 3.04 -12.30
C VAL A 92 -1.09 2.61 -12.80
N LYS A 93 -1.22 1.38 -13.25
CA LYS A 93 -2.47 0.82 -13.77
C LYS A 93 -3.29 0.11 -12.71
N THR A 94 -2.63 -0.69 -11.88
CA THR A 94 -3.27 -1.42 -10.77
C THR A 94 -2.51 -1.11 -9.51
N ALA A 95 -3.19 -0.70 -8.45
CA ALA A 95 -2.56 -0.40 -7.16
C ALA A 95 -3.45 -0.84 -6.00
N TYR A 96 -2.79 -1.26 -4.92
CA TYR A 96 -3.42 -1.76 -3.72
C TYR A 96 -2.79 -1.15 -2.48
N ASN A 97 -3.63 -0.74 -1.52
CA ASN A 97 -3.18 -0.21 -0.25
C ASN A 97 -2.85 -1.34 0.72
N LEU A 98 -1.72 -1.22 1.37
CA LEU A 98 -1.25 -2.13 2.41
C LEU A 98 -1.35 -1.47 3.80
N ASP A 99 -0.94 -2.20 4.85
CA ASP A 99 -0.92 -1.64 6.19
C ASP A 99 0.00 -0.41 6.27
N GLY A 100 -0.47 0.60 6.95
CA GLY A 100 0.15 1.92 7.05
C GLY A 100 0.59 2.28 8.47
N GLY A 101 0.73 3.58 8.72
CA GLY A 101 1.16 4.07 10.03
C GLY A 101 2.58 3.60 10.36
N GLY A 102 2.78 3.02 11.54
CA GLY A 102 4.09 2.50 11.97
C GLY A 102 4.60 1.29 11.18
N SER A 103 3.78 0.70 10.30
CA SER A 103 4.19 -0.36 9.37
C SER A 103 4.72 0.18 8.04
N SER A 104 4.60 1.49 7.79
CA SER A 104 5.12 2.15 6.60
C SER A 104 6.62 2.32 6.72
N THR A 105 7.37 1.29 6.40
CA THR A 105 8.83 1.28 6.43
C THR A 105 9.37 0.81 5.09
N MET A 106 10.30 1.56 4.53
CA MET A 106 11.00 1.20 3.31
C MET A 106 12.51 1.12 3.58
N TYR A 107 13.07 -0.05 3.29
CA TYR A 107 14.49 -0.32 3.42
C TYR A 107 15.14 -0.43 2.04
N PHE A 108 16.18 0.32 1.81
CA PHE A 108 16.91 0.30 0.55
C PHE A 108 18.40 0.50 0.80
N ASN A 109 19.21 -0.29 0.11
CA ASN A 109 20.67 -0.19 0.11
C ASN A 109 21.29 -0.07 1.52
N GLY A 110 20.85 -0.91 2.45
CA GLY A 110 21.42 -1.00 3.80
C GLY A 110 20.84 -0.05 4.83
N GLN A 111 19.79 0.70 4.50
CA GLN A 111 19.19 1.68 5.42
C GLN A 111 17.69 1.84 5.22
N VAL A 112 17.01 2.28 6.26
CA VAL A 112 15.62 2.78 6.17
C VAL A 112 15.67 4.15 5.50
N ILE A 113 14.84 4.36 4.49
CA ILE A 113 14.86 5.57 3.65
C ILE A 113 13.67 6.50 3.88
N ASN A 114 12.76 6.14 4.77
CA ASN A 114 11.65 6.99 5.21
C ASN A 114 11.71 7.21 6.74
N ASP A 115 10.77 7.98 7.28
CA ASP A 115 10.67 8.28 8.72
C ASP A 115 9.48 7.55 9.34
N PRO A 116 9.63 6.27 9.76
CA PRO A 116 8.53 5.48 10.30
C PRO A 116 8.03 6.07 11.62
N VAL A 117 6.73 6.34 11.69
CA VAL A 117 6.10 6.87 12.91
C VAL A 117 5.01 5.94 13.40
N GLY A 118 5.32 5.20 14.46
CA GLY A 118 4.36 4.40 15.20
C GLY A 118 3.36 5.25 15.99
N GLY A 119 2.51 4.60 16.77
CA GLY A 119 1.46 5.25 17.56
C GLY A 119 1.96 6.03 18.80
N GLY A 120 3.29 6.25 18.96
CA GLY A 120 3.91 6.98 20.06
C GLY A 120 4.57 8.28 19.61
N ARG A 121 5.21 8.98 20.53
CA ARG A 121 6.02 10.16 20.23
C ARG A 121 7.41 9.71 19.76
N GLY A 122 7.78 10.07 18.52
CA GLY A 122 9.10 9.82 17.94
C GLY A 122 9.11 8.72 16.86
N GLN A 123 10.26 8.58 16.20
CA GLN A 123 10.51 7.54 15.22
C GLN A 123 10.37 6.17 15.87
N SER A 124 9.43 5.37 15.41
CA SER A 124 9.31 3.99 15.85
C SER A 124 8.63 3.14 14.79
N GLU A 125 9.32 2.13 14.34
CA GLU A 125 8.73 1.07 13.55
C GLU A 125 7.78 0.22 14.39
N ARG A 126 6.71 -0.24 13.77
CA ARG A 126 5.86 -1.28 14.34
C ARG A 126 6.37 -2.65 13.92
N SER A 127 6.37 -3.60 14.82
CA SER A 127 6.61 -4.99 14.45
C SER A 127 5.54 -5.46 13.48
N VAL A 128 5.96 -6.05 12.36
CA VAL A 128 5.10 -6.62 11.31
C VAL A 128 5.39 -8.10 11.18
N SER A 129 4.42 -8.86 10.67
CA SER A 129 4.54 -10.32 10.48
C SER A 129 5.25 -10.69 9.18
N ASP A 130 5.24 -9.80 8.21
CA ASP A 130 5.66 -10.03 6.83
C ASP A 130 6.23 -8.78 6.18
N ILE A 131 6.95 -8.98 5.11
CA ILE A 131 7.51 -7.92 4.28
C ILE A 131 7.35 -8.27 2.80
N VAL A 132 7.26 -7.26 1.95
CA VAL A 132 7.41 -7.42 0.50
C VAL A 132 8.82 -6.98 0.14
N TYR A 133 9.55 -7.81 -0.58
CA TYR A 133 10.93 -7.50 -0.96
C TYR A 133 11.26 -7.99 -2.36
N ILE A 134 12.27 -7.37 -2.95
CA ILE A 134 12.93 -7.85 -4.16
C ILE A 134 14.32 -8.32 -3.75
N GLY A 135 14.61 -9.58 -4.00
CA GLY A 135 15.88 -10.23 -3.66
C GLY A 135 16.29 -11.24 -4.71
N TYR A 136 17.51 -11.70 -4.60
CA TYR A 136 18.10 -12.73 -5.44
C TYR A 136 18.01 -14.09 -4.75
#